data_2972b325bb294abe8560680ffa36718d
#
_entry.id   2972b325bb294abe8560680ffa36718d
#
_cell.length_a   1.000
_cell.length_b   1.000
_cell.length_c   1.000
_cell.angle_alpha   90.00
_cell.angle_beta   90.00
_cell.angle_gamma   90.00
#
_symmetry.space_group_name_H-M   'P 1'
#
loop_
_entity.id
_entity.type
_entity.pdbx_description
1 polymer ?
#
loop_
_entity_poly.entity_id
_entity_poly.type
_entity_poly.pdbx_seq_one_letter_code
_entity_poly.pdbx_strand_id
1 'polypeptide(L)'
;MASASVMRSYKLTQFGAPLSEVIESPPAPKGAQVLLRVSACGVCHSDLHIADGYFDLGQGQKLDLAPAVKLPRILGHEIAGVVEEFGPDATGVKVGDRRVVYAWGGCGSCAQCRAGQENLCAKPRNLSVHADGGFSNYVLVEHPRYLVEHEPLPAPFAATLGCSGLTAFSALKKAAPVDAEHPLLIIGAGGLGLAAVSLCHALYGIGPIVADVDAAKRQAAVEAGASAVIDPADPDARKTLLANTGGMFSAIDFVGADKSAAFGLSLLRKGGRLLVVGLFGGSLAISLPTLPIRGVSIVGVYTGTLPEFRELMALAREGKVKPAPIETRPLATAQQSLDDLRAGRVRGRIVLTV
;
A
#
# COMPACT_ATOMS: atom_id res chain seq x y z
N MET A 1 -33.81 -25.52 -1.35
CA MET A 1 -33.03 -24.97 -2.47
C MET A 1 -32.11 -23.92 -1.87
N ALA A 2 -30.80 -24.08 -1.94
CA ALA A 2 -29.87 -23.03 -1.50
C ALA A 2 -30.12 -21.79 -2.37
N SER A 3 -30.33 -20.64 -1.74
CA SER A 3 -30.43 -19.38 -2.46
C SER A 3 -29.15 -19.22 -3.30
N ALA A 4 -29.29 -19.02 -4.61
CA ALA A 4 -28.14 -18.76 -5.46
C ALA A 4 -27.36 -17.55 -4.90
N SER A 5 -26.08 -17.72 -4.63
CA SER A 5 -25.24 -16.65 -4.13
C SER A 5 -25.19 -15.51 -5.17
N VAL A 6 -25.43 -14.30 -4.74
CA VAL A 6 -25.45 -13.10 -5.60
C VAL A 6 -24.18 -12.29 -5.35
N MET A 7 -23.43 -12.01 -6.40
CA MET A 7 -22.28 -11.12 -6.35
C MET A 7 -22.73 -9.68 -6.67
N ARG A 8 -22.46 -8.77 -5.73
CA ARG A 8 -22.61 -7.33 -5.90
C ARG A 8 -21.23 -6.72 -5.98
N SER A 9 -20.96 -5.96 -7.03
CA SER A 9 -19.66 -5.34 -7.28
C SER A 9 -19.80 -3.91 -7.79
N TYR A 10 -18.75 -3.11 -7.60
CA TYR A 10 -18.64 -1.74 -8.10
C TYR A 10 -17.52 -1.70 -9.12
N LYS A 11 -17.91 -1.61 -10.43
CA LYS A 11 -16.99 -1.76 -11.56
C LYS A 11 -16.66 -0.41 -12.18
N LEU A 12 -15.39 -0.22 -12.50
CA LEU A 12 -14.91 0.79 -13.42
C LEU A 12 -15.23 0.31 -14.84
N THR A 13 -16.15 1.00 -15.53
CA THR A 13 -16.56 0.68 -16.90
C THR A 13 -15.90 1.56 -17.96
N GLN A 14 -15.43 2.74 -17.52
CA GLN A 14 -14.69 3.70 -18.33
C GLN A 14 -13.73 4.48 -17.44
N PHE A 15 -12.50 4.73 -17.89
CA PHE A 15 -11.55 5.56 -17.16
C PHE A 15 -12.09 6.99 -16.95
N GLY A 16 -11.91 7.51 -15.74
CA GLY A 16 -12.42 8.82 -15.33
C GLY A 16 -13.92 8.87 -15.02
N ALA A 17 -14.67 7.78 -15.24
CA ALA A 17 -16.09 7.71 -14.89
C ALA A 17 -16.30 7.17 -13.46
N PRO A 18 -17.46 7.47 -12.85
CA PRO A 18 -17.86 6.86 -11.60
C PRO A 18 -18.00 5.33 -11.71
N LEU A 19 -17.82 4.63 -10.60
CA LEU A 19 -18.04 3.19 -10.51
C LEU A 19 -19.52 2.87 -10.72
N SER A 20 -19.78 1.77 -11.45
CA SER A 20 -21.13 1.26 -11.69
C SER A 20 -21.40 0.04 -10.81
N GLU A 21 -22.54 0.02 -10.13
CA GLU A 21 -23.01 -1.17 -9.41
C GLU A 21 -23.43 -2.26 -10.41
N VAL A 22 -22.94 -3.47 -10.22
CA VAL A 22 -23.29 -4.64 -11.05
C VAL A 22 -23.68 -5.80 -10.14
N ILE A 23 -24.75 -6.47 -10.48
CA ILE A 23 -25.25 -7.67 -9.80
C ILE A 23 -25.16 -8.84 -10.76
N GLU A 24 -24.44 -9.87 -10.38
CA GLU A 24 -24.18 -11.06 -11.21
C GLU A 24 -23.96 -12.31 -10.32
N SER A 25 -23.80 -13.47 -10.92
CA SER A 25 -23.39 -14.67 -10.20
C SER A 25 -21.90 -14.61 -9.86
N PRO A 26 -21.46 -15.03 -8.67
CA PRO A 26 -20.03 -15.12 -8.37
C PRO A 26 -19.35 -16.13 -9.32
N PRO A 27 -18.07 -15.90 -9.67
CA PRO A 27 -17.34 -16.83 -10.52
C PRO A 27 -17.07 -18.15 -9.79
N ALA A 28 -17.25 -19.28 -10.49
CA ALA A 28 -16.88 -20.60 -9.98
C ALA A 28 -15.34 -20.76 -10.03
N PRO A 29 -14.68 -21.13 -8.92
CA PRO A 29 -13.22 -21.33 -8.90
C PRO A 29 -12.83 -22.60 -9.69
N LYS A 30 -11.74 -22.52 -10.46
CA LYS A 30 -11.19 -23.60 -11.29
C LYS A 30 -9.73 -23.86 -10.90
N GLY A 31 -9.26 -25.10 -11.13
CA GLY A 31 -7.88 -25.45 -10.84
C GLY A 31 -7.53 -25.15 -9.39
N ALA A 32 -6.52 -24.33 -9.15
CA ALA A 32 -6.10 -23.92 -7.81
C ALA A 32 -6.74 -22.60 -7.31
N GLN A 33 -7.75 -22.07 -8.01
CA GLN A 33 -8.39 -20.82 -7.61
C GLN A 33 -9.21 -20.97 -6.33
N VAL A 34 -9.32 -19.87 -5.58
CA VAL A 34 -10.09 -19.77 -4.34
C VAL A 34 -11.04 -18.59 -4.43
N LEU A 35 -12.31 -18.81 -4.20
CA LEU A 35 -13.33 -17.78 -4.05
C LEU A 35 -13.41 -17.37 -2.58
N LEU A 36 -13.17 -16.09 -2.29
CA LEU A 36 -13.39 -15.52 -0.97
C LEU A 36 -14.66 -14.68 -0.95
N ARG A 37 -15.44 -14.83 0.11
CA ARG A 37 -16.45 -13.85 0.49
C ARG A 37 -15.71 -12.72 1.22
N VAL A 38 -15.74 -11.51 0.62
CA VAL A 38 -15.06 -10.33 1.14
C VAL A 38 -15.71 -9.88 2.44
N SER A 39 -14.92 -9.65 3.47
CA SER A 39 -15.37 -9.06 4.74
C SER A 39 -14.97 -7.59 4.85
N ALA A 40 -13.82 -7.24 4.26
CA ALA A 40 -13.27 -5.89 4.29
C ALA A 40 -12.37 -5.64 3.08
N CYS A 41 -12.44 -4.44 2.51
CA CYS A 41 -11.55 -4.00 1.45
C CYS A 41 -11.09 -2.55 1.68
N GLY A 42 -9.79 -2.33 1.85
CA GLY A 42 -9.22 -0.99 2.00
C GLY A 42 -9.26 -0.19 0.70
N VAL A 43 -9.43 1.13 0.83
CA VAL A 43 -9.41 2.09 -0.28
C VAL A 43 -8.03 2.74 -0.35
N CYS A 44 -7.36 2.64 -1.49
CA CYS A 44 -5.98 3.08 -1.71
C CYS A 44 -5.90 4.19 -2.77
N HIS A 45 -4.86 5.05 -2.70
CA HIS A 45 -4.59 6.03 -3.76
C HIS A 45 -4.33 5.37 -5.12
N SER A 46 -3.80 4.14 -5.15
CA SER A 46 -3.65 3.40 -6.40
C SER A 46 -4.98 3.11 -7.09
N ASP A 47 -6.09 2.97 -6.34
CA ASP A 47 -7.43 2.82 -6.93
C ASP A 47 -7.86 4.09 -7.67
N LEU A 48 -7.45 5.29 -7.21
CA LEU A 48 -7.67 6.55 -7.91
C LEU A 48 -6.91 6.60 -9.24
N HIS A 49 -5.61 6.24 -9.23
CA HIS A 49 -4.80 6.22 -10.46
C HIS A 49 -5.35 5.22 -11.48
N ILE A 50 -5.81 4.05 -11.02
CA ILE A 50 -6.43 3.05 -11.88
C ILE A 50 -7.76 3.58 -12.43
N ALA A 51 -8.58 4.24 -11.59
CA ALA A 51 -9.84 4.85 -12.04
C ALA A 51 -9.61 5.95 -13.06
N ASP A 52 -8.56 6.77 -12.90
CA ASP A 52 -8.18 7.83 -13.84
C ASP A 52 -7.54 7.27 -15.12
N GLY A 53 -7.01 6.05 -15.09
CA GLY A 53 -6.39 5.36 -16.21
C GLY A 53 -4.94 5.74 -16.50
N TYR A 54 -4.26 6.47 -15.58
CA TYR A 54 -2.87 6.87 -15.77
C TYR A 54 -2.14 7.16 -14.45
N PHE A 55 -0.81 7.13 -14.50
CA PHE A 55 0.07 7.77 -13.52
C PHE A 55 0.66 9.06 -14.11
N ASP A 56 0.72 10.13 -13.31
CA ASP A 56 1.42 11.36 -13.67
C ASP A 56 2.93 11.16 -13.50
N LEU A 57 3.70 11.31 -14.58
CA LEU A 57 5.16 11.21 -14.59
C LEU A 57 5.86 12.58 -14.47
N GLY A 58 5.08 13.65 -14.28
CA GLY A 58 5.59 15.02 -14.28
C GLY A 58 5.78 15.59 -15.69
N GLN A 59 5.95 16.91 -15.75
CA GLN A 59 6.19 17.64 -17.00
C GLN A 59 5.15 17.37 -18.11
N GLY A 60 3.90 17.08 -17.71
CA GLY A 60 2.81 16.78 -18.64
C GLY A 60 2.83 15.36 -19.23
N GLN A 61 3.78 14.52 -18.83
CA GLN A 61 3.85 13.12 -19.26
C GLN A 61 2.96 12.23 -18.40
N LYS A 62 2.34 11.22 -19.03
CA LYS A 62 1.47 10.25 -18.37
C LYS A 62 1.87 8.83 -18.76
N LEU A 63 1.87 7.92 -17.78
CA LEU A 63 1.93 6.49 -18.04
C LEU A 63 0.49 5.97 -18.17
N ASP A 64 0.11 5.61 -19.40
CA ASP A 64 -1.22 5.04 -19.70
C ASP A 64 -1.38 3.64 -19.12
N LEU A 65 -2.48 3.40 -18.41
CA LEU A 65 -2.82 2.11 -17.80
C LEU A 65 -3.76 1.25 -18.67
N ALA A 66 -4.35 1.78 -19.73
CA ALA A 66 -5.26 1.04 -20.60
C ALA A 66 -4.67 -0.27 -21.17
N PRO A 67 -3.36 -0.38 -21.46
CA PRO A 67 -2.77 -1.65 -21.90
C PRO A 67 -2.83 -2.76 -20.83
N ALA A 68 -2.74 -2.39 -19.54
CA ALA A 68 -2.73 -3.32 -18.41
C ALA A 68 -4.12 -3.56 -17.79
N VAL A 69 -4.95 -2.53 -17.72
CA VAL A 69 -6.29 -2.58 -17.10
C VAL A 69 -7.35 -2.81 -18.16
N LYS A 70 -7.85 -4.04 -18.25
CA LYS A 70 -8.97 -4.35 -19.16
C LYS A 70 -10.30 -4.06 -18.47
N LEU A 71 -11.08 -3.13 -19.06
CA LEU A 71 -12.40 -2.76 -18.56
C LEU A 71 -13.50 -3.70 -19.12
N PRO A 72 -14.61 -3.94 -18.36
CA PRO A 72 -14.86 -3.42 -17.01
C PRO A 72 -13.95 -4.09 -15.96
N ARG A 73 -13.64 -3.35 -14.87
CA ARG A 73 -12.73 -3.82 -13.79
C ARG A 73 -13.29 -3.49 -12.41
N ILE A 74 -13.25 -4.46 -11.49
CA ILE A 74 -13.50 -4.23 -10.06
C ILE A 74 -12.19 -3.78 -9.41
N LEU A 75 -12.21 -2.62 -8.73
CA LEU A 75 -11.07 -2.06 -8.00
C LEU A 75 -10.96 -2.68 -6.58
N GLY A 76 -10.01 -2.18 -5.77
CA GLY A 76 -9.78 -2.63 -4.40
C GLY A 76 -8.83 -3.83 -4.33
N HIS A 77 -7.65 -3.64 -3.74
CA HIS A 77 -6.59 -4.66 -3.65
C HIS A 77 -6.10 -4.90 -2.22
N GLU A 78 -6.74 -4.29 -1.22
CA GLU A 78 -6.50 -4.52 0.20
C GLU A 78 -7.65 -5.35 0.78
N ILE A 79 -7.57 -6.68 0.68
CA ILE A 79 -8.74 -7.55 0.86
C ILE A 79 -8.53 -8.51 2.03
N ALA A 80 -9.51 -8.54 2.95
CA ALA A 80 -9.68 -9.61 3.92
C ALA A 80 -11.05 -10.28 3.73
N GLY A 81 -11.09 -11.59 3.85
CA GLY A 81 -12.32 -12.35 3.60
C GLY A 81 -12.26 -13.76 4.15
N VAL A 82 -13.33 -14.49 3.87
CA VAL A 82 -13.53 -15.89 4.29
C VAL A 82 -13.58 -16.77 3.05
N VAL A 83 -12.86 -17.87 3.08
CA VAL A 83 -12.90 -18.86 1.99
C VAL A 83 -14.32 -19.42 1.87
N GLU A 84 -14.95 -19.20 0.72
CA GLU A 84 -16.31 -19.66 0.42
C GLU A 84 -16.29 -20.97 -0.39
N GLU A 85 -15.45 -21.02 -1.42
CA GLU A 85 -15.32 -22.14 -2.33
C GLU A 85 -13.89 -22.17 -2.90
N PHE A 86 -13.45 -23.33 -3.38
CA PHE A 86 -12.16 -23.46 -4.04
C PHE A 86 -12.16 -24.54 -5.12
N GLY A 87 -11.29 -24.39 -6.10
CA GLY A 87 -11.15 -25.34 -7.21
C GLY A 87 -10.48 -26.64 -6.79
N PRO A 88 -10.59 -27.69 -7.64
CA PRO A 88 -10.19 -29.05 -7.30
C PRO A 88 -8.70 -29.23 -7.03
N ASP A 89 -7.84 -28.34 -7.53
CA ASP A 89 -6.39 -28.41 -7.34
C ASP A 89 -5.90 -27.51 -6.20
N ALA A 90 -6.79 -26.77 -5.52
CA ALA A 90 -6.43 -25.92 -4.39
C ALA A 90 -6.15 -26.78 -3.14
N THR A 91 -5.00 -26.55 -2.52
CA THR A 91 -4.57 -27.26 -1.30
C THR A 91 -4.18 -26.28 -0.20
N GLY A 92 -4.26 -26.70 1.08
CA GLY A 92 -3.86 -25.90 2.22
C GLY A 92 -4.87 -24.82 2.61
N VAL A 93 -6.11 -24.89 2.12
CA VAL A 93 -7.25 -24.03 2.50
C VAL A 93 -8.48 -24.88 2.74
N LYS A 94 -9.42 -24.36 3.53
CA LYS A 94 -10.75 -24.96 3.77
C LYS A 94 -11.81 -23.87 3.81
N VAL A 95 -13.03 -24.21 3.49
CA VAL A 95 -14.19 -23.33 3.64
C VAL A 95 -14.28 -22.83 5.08
N GLY A 96 -14.50 -21.54 5.25
CA GLY A 96 -14.53 -20.87 6.55
C GLY A 96 -13.18 -20.28 7.00
N ASP A 97 -12.07 -20.58 6.34
CA ASP A 97 -10.78 -19.97 6.67
C ASP A 97 -10.81 -18.46 6.48
N ARG A 98 -10.34 -17.71 7.47
CA ARG A 98 -10.22 -16.25 7.40
C ARG A 98 -8.86 -15.85 6.89
N ARG A 99 -8.82 -15.16 5.76
CA ARG A 99 -7.58 -14.87 5.02
C ARG A 99 -7.50 -13.41 4.59
N VAL A 100 -6.27 -12.89 4.54
CA VAL A 100 -5.91 -11.66 3.83
C VAL A 100 -5.22 -12.03 2.53
N VAL A 101 -5.52 -11.28 1.49
CA VAL A 101 -5.02 -11.53 0.14
C VAL A 101 -3.72 -10.78 -0.11
N TYR A 102 -2.69 -11.47 -0.59
CA TYR A 102 -1.54 -10.86 -1.24
C TYR A 102 -1.92 -10.55 -2.69
N ALA A 103 -2.12 -9.27 -3.00
CA ALA A 103 -2.68 -8.84 -4.27
C ALA A 103 -1.67 -8.77 -5.44
N TRP A 104 -0.39 -9.02 -5.19
CA TRP A 104 0.73 -8.77 -6.12
C TRP A 104 1.25 -10.06 -6.74
N GLY A 105 0.36 -10.88 -7.28
CA GLY A 105 0.69 -12.18 -7.84
C GLY A 105 1.59 -12.09 -9.08
N GLY A 106 2.48 -13.06 -9.21
CA GLY A 106 3.40 -13.21 -10.33
C GLY A 106 3.13 -14.46 -11.19
N CYS A 107 3.87 -14.62 -12.28
CA CYS A 107 3.75 -15.79 -13.16
C CYS A 107 4.29 -17.10 -12.55
N GLY A 108 5.02 -17.04 -11.43
CA GLY A 108 5.61 -18.19 -10.74
C GLY A 108 6.89 -18.76 -11.37
N SER A 109 7.26 -18.38 -12.62
CA SER A 109 8.31 -19.04 -13.38
C SER A 109 9.50 -18.15 -13.80
N CYS A 110 9.38 -16.83 -13.75
CA CYS A 110 10.47 -15.91 -14.07
C CYS A 110 11.50 -15.81 -12.93
N ALA A 111 12.66 -15.21 -13.19
CA ALA A 111 13.75 -15.07 -12.22
C ALA A 111 13.26 -14.35 -10.93
N GLN A 112 12.48 -13.29 -11.08
CA GLN A 112 11.94 -12.54 -9.94
C GLN A 112 11.00 -13.41 -9.09
N CYS A 113 10.07 -14.14 -9.71
CA CYS A 113 9.17 -15.04 -8.99
C CYS A 113 9.93 -16.15 -8.25
N ARG A 114 10.96 -16.75 -8.90
CA ARG A 114 11.80 -17.78 -8.25
C ARG A 114 12.62 -17.22 -7.08
N ALA A 115 12.96 -15.93 -7.12
CA ALA A 115 13.62 -15.22 -6.03
C ALA A 115 12.66 -14.74 -4.94
N GLY A 116 11.35 -15.06 -5.01
CA GLY A 116 10.33 -14.62 -4.06
C GLY A 116 9.89 -13.16 -4.25
N GLN A 117 10.28 -12.52 -5.34
CA GLN A 117 9.98 -11.12 -5.68
C GLN A 117 8.84 -11.04 -6.70
N GLU A 118 7.70 -11.67 -6.42
CA GLU A 118 6.57 -11.76 -7.35
C GLU A 118 5.97 -10.39 -7.68
N ASN A 119 6.04 -9.44 -6.77
CA ASN A 119 5.67 -8.04 -7.00
C ASN A 119 6.47 -7.38 -8.15
N LEU A 120 7.66 -7.88 -8.49
CA LEU A 120 8.50 -7.40 -9.59
C LEU A 120 8.42 -8.28 -10.84
N CYS A 121 7.40 -9.12 -10.95
CA CYS A 121 7.21 -10.00 -12.09
C CYS A 121 6.95 -9.21 -13.39
N ALA A 122 7.63 -9.58 -14.49
CA ALA A 122 7.38 -8.97 -15.79
C ALA A 122 6.04 -9.36 -16.43
N LYS A 123 5.36 -10.39 -15.89
CA LYS A 123 4.00 -10.82 -16.28
C LYS A 123 3.14 -10.89 -15.02
N PRO A 124 2.84 -9.73 -14.39
CA PRO A 124 2.12 -9.69 -13.13
C PRO A 124 0.66 -10.09 -13.29
N ARG A 125 0.05 -10.53 -12.18
CA ARG A 125 -1.37 -10.87 -12.05
C ARG A 125 -1.98 -10.14 -10.85
N ASN A 126 -1.72 -8.83 -10.77
CA ASN A 126 -2.17 -8.01 -9.64
C ASN A 126 -3.68 -7.84 -9.68
N LEU A 127 -4.33 -7.98 -8.52
CA LEU A 127 -5.75 -7.64 -8.36
C LEU A 127 -5.98 -6.15 -8.60
N SER A 128 -7.16 -5.78 -9.06
CA SER A 128 -7.57 -4.42 -9.51
C SER A 128 -6.94 -3.96 -10.83
N VAL A 129 -5.86 -4.59 -11.29
CA VAL A 129 -5.17 -4.25 -12.55
C VAL A 129 -5.41 -5.34 -13.60
N HIS A 130 -4.92 -6.56 -13.32
CA HIS A 130 -4.98 -7.68 -14.26
C HIS A 130 -6.16 -8.62 -14.00
N ALA A 131 -6.66 -8.65 -12.76
CA ALA A 131 -7.82 -9.40 -12.30
C ALA A 131 -8.71 -8.51 -11.44
N ASP A 132 -9.96 -8.93 -11.21
CA ASP A 132 -10.93 -8.20 -10.42
C ASP A 132 -10.51 -8.13 -8.95
N GLY A 133 -10.79 -6.99 -8.31
CA GLY A 133 -10.45 -6.67 -6.95
C GLY A 133 -11.61 -6.87 -5.96
N GLY A 134 -11.49 -6.23 -4.79
CA GLY A 134 -12.35 -6.44 -3.64
C GLY A 134 -13.46 -5.39 -3.43
N PHE A 135 -13.70 -4.46 -4.36
CA PHE A 135 -14.90 -3.62 -4.29
C PHE A 135 -16.14 -4.42 -4.71
N SER A 136 -16.31 -5.54 -4.04
CA SER A 136 -17.31 -6.57 -4.26
C SER A 136 -17.49 -7.39 -3.00
N ASN A 137 -18.59 -8.14 -2.90
CA ASN A 137 -18.79 -9.12 -1.83
C ASN A 137 -18.09 -10.47 -2.10
N TYR A 138 -17.51 -10.68 -3.29
CA TYR A 138 -16.67 -11.84 -3.61
C TYR A 138 -15.44 -11.44 -4.40
N VAL A 139 -14.35 -12.17 -4.21
CA VAL A 139 -13.13 -12.04 -5.01
C VAL A 139 -12.55 -13.41 -5.32
N LEU A 140 -12.10 -13.59 -6.57
CA LEU A 140 -11.42 -14.81 -7.01
C LEU A 140 -9.91 -14.63 -6.92
N VAL A 141 -9.24 -15.49 -6.16
CA VAL A 141 -7.77 -15.48 -5.99
C VAL A 141 -7.17 -16.68 -6.71
N GLU A 142 -6.13 -16.46 -7.49
CA GLU A 142 -5.54 -17.46 -8.40
C GLU A 142 -4.94 -18.68 -7.71
N HIS A 143 -4.49 -18.57 -6.45
CA HIS A 143 -3.82 -19.66 -5.77
C HIS A 143 -3.84 -19.49 -4.25
N PRO A 144 -4.03 -20.55 -3.43
CA PRO A 144 -4.00 -20.49 -1.97
C PRO A 144 -2.75 -19.86 -1.37
N ARG A 145 -1.59 -19.95 -2.04
CA ARG A 145 -0.32 -19.35 -1.55
C ARG A 145 -0.40 -17.86 -1.30
N TYR A 146 -1.33 -17.15 -1.96
CA TYR A 146 -1.57 -15.72 -1.80
C TYR A 146 -2.51 -15.38 -0.65
N LEU A 147 -2.97 -16.38 0.08
CA LEU A 147 -3.86 -16.25 1.21
C LEU A 147 -3.09 -16.44 2.52
N VAL A 148 -3.05 -15.40 3.35
CA VAL A 148 -2.38 -15.44 4.64
C VAL A 148 -3.42 -15.35 5.75
N GLU A 149 -3.29 -16.20 6.78
CA GLU A 149 -4.17 -16.20 7.94
C GLU A 149 -4.09 -14.87 8.68
N HIS A 150 -5.23 -14.32 9.10
CA HIS A 150 -5.24 -13.05 9.82
C HIS A 150 -5.79 -13.12 11.25
N GLU A 151 -6.39 -14.22 11.66
CA GLU A 151 -6.86 -14.32 13.04
C GLU A 151 -5.70 -14.22 14.05
N PRO A 152 -5.88 -13.50 15.16
CA PRO A 152 -7.14 -12.92 15.68
C PRO A 152 -7.43 -11.47 15.24
N LEU A 153 -6.77 -10.95 14.20
CA LEU A 153 -6.92 -9.54 13.79
C LEU A 153 -8.32 -9.25 13.24
N PRO A 154 -8.91 -8.08 13.55
CA PRO A 154 -10.12 -7.61 12.88
C PRO A 154 -9.91 -7.49 11.36
N ALA A 155 -10.88 -7.93 10.57
CA ALA A 155 -10.78 -7.93 9.11
C ALA A 155 -10.45 -6.54 8.51
N PRO A 156 -11.02 -5.40 9.00
CA PRO A 156 -10.64 -4.08 8.49
C PRO A 156 -9.16 -3.76 8.68
N PHE A 157 -8.58 -4.08 9.82
CA PHE A 157 -7.14 -3.87 10.04
C PHE A 157 -6.31 -4.81 9.17
N ALA A 158 -6.64 -6.09 9.17
CA ALA A 158 -5.95 -7.10 8.40
C ALA A 158 -5.92 -6.73 6.90
N ALA A 159 -7.03 -6.24 6.33
CA ALA A 159 -7.11 -5.81 4.94
C ALA A 159 -6.07 -4.73 4.60
N THR A 160 -5.88 -3.71 5.46
CA THR A 160 -4.90 -2.64 5.23
C THR A 160 -3.46 -3.13 5.20
N LEU A 161 -3.17 -4.29 5.81
CA LEU A 161 -1.83 -4.88 5.78
C LEU A 161 -1.47 -5.45 4.40
N GLY A 162 -2.46 -5.76 3.53
CA GLY A 162 -2.26 -6.32 2.19
C GLY A 162 -1.57 -5.39 1.19
N CYS A 163 -1.66 -4.08 1.40
CA CYS A 163 -1.00 -3.07 0.56
C CYS A 163 -0.26 -2.03 1.40
N SER A 164 -0.99 -1.13 2.09
CA SER A 164 -0.36 -0.01 2.80
C SER A 164 0.59 -0.48 3.91
N GLY A 165 0.20 -1.48 4.70
CA GLY A 165 1.08 -2.08 5.71
C GLY A 165 2.30 -2.76 5.09
N LEU A 166 2.10 -3.60 4.07
CA LEU A 166 3.17 -4.30 3.37
C LEU A 166 4.17 -3.35 2.72
N THR A 167 3.67 -2.31 2.06
CA THR A 167 4.51 -1.30 1.40
C THR A 167 5.35 -0.53 2.41
N ALA A 168 4.75 -0.11 3.53
CA ALA A 168 5.46 0.54 4.63
C ALA A 168 6.52 -0.38 5.26
N PHE A 169 6.18 -1.65 5.48
CA PHE A 169 7.10 -2.66 6.01
C PHE A 169 8.31 -2.90 5.10
N SER A 170 8.08 -3.09 3.80
CA SER A 170 9.15 -3.27 2.81
C SER A 170 10.03 -2.02 2.69
N ALA A 171 9.45 -0.82 2.73
CA ALA A 171 10.20 0.43 2.73
C ALA A 171 11.11 0.55 3.96
N LEU A 172 10.60 0.22 5.15
CA LEU A 172 11.39 0.23 6.39
C LEU A 172 12.53 -0.78 6.36
N LYS A 173 12.30 -2.00 5.87
CA LYS A 173 13.39 -2.99 5.71
C LYS A 173 14.48 -2.51 4.77
N LYS A 174 14.13 -1.79 3.69
CA LYS A 174 15.10 -1.18 2.76
C LYS A 174 15.78 0.07 3.33
N ALA A 175 15.17 0.74 4.31
CA ALA A 175 15.74 1.88 5.00
C ALA A 175 16.81 1.51 6.04
N ALA A 176 16.86 0.25 6.47
CA ALA A 176 17.79 -0.22 7.49
C ALA A 176 19.27 0.04 7.15
N PRO A 177 20.14 0.24 8.13
CA PRO A 177 19.85 0.28 9.55
C PRO A 177 19.05 1.52 9.98
N VAL A 178 18.27 1.39 11.06
CA VAL A 178 17.51 2.49 11.69
C VAL A 178 17.73 2.43 13.20
N ASP A 179 18.45 3.40 13.73
CA ASP A 179 18.80 3.53 15.15
C ASP A 179 19.19 4.99 15.44
N ALA A 180 19.72 5.27 16.62
CA ALA A 180 20.13 6.63 17.01
C ALA A 180 21.21 7.22 16.12
N GLU A 181 22.10 6.39 15.55
CA GLU A 181 23.16 6.82 14.64
C GLU A 181 22.68 6.88 13.17
N HIS A 182 21.56 6.20 12.85
CA HIS A 182 20.98 6.12 11.53
C HIS A 182 19.53 6.66 11.54
N PRO A 183 19.37 8.00 11.71
CA PRO A 183 18.05 8.62 11.81
C PRO A 183 17.23 8.43 10.52
N LEU A 184 15.95 8.12 10.72
CA LEU A 184 14.97 7.91 9.67
C LEU A 184 14.00 9.09 9.60
N LEU A 185 13.81 9.62 8.39
CA LEU A 185 12.74 10.56 8.07
C LEU A 185 11.64 9.86 7.28
N ILE A 186 10.39 10.06 7.69
CA ILE A 186 9.19 9.71 6.93
C ILE A 186 8.57 11.00 6.40
N ILE A 187 8.31 11.08 5.10
CA ILE A 187 7.65 12.21 4.45
C ILE A 187 6.25 11.79 4.03
N GLY A 188 5.24 12.48 4.56
CA GLY A 188 3.82 12.17 4.40
C GLY A 188 3.28 11.31 5.55
N ALA A 189 2.40 11.89 6.37
CA ALA A 189 1.71 11.24 7.50
C ALA A 189 0.28 10.81 7.15
N GLY A 190 0.06 10.37 5.92
CA GLY A 190 -1.17 9.68 5.50
C GLY A 190 -1.22 8.23 5.99
N GLY A 191 -2.13 7.43 5.42
CA GLY A 191 -2.32 6.03 5.85
C GLY A 191 -1.05 5.17 5.83
N LEU A 192 -0.18 5.32 4.80
CA LEU A 192 1.09 4.61 4.71
C LEU A 192 2.11 5.14 5.74
N GLY A 193 2.22 6.47 5.87
CA GLY A 193 3.16 7.07 6.81
C GLY A 193 2.85 6.71 8.26
N LEU A 194 1.58 6.77 8.66
CA LEU A 194 1.16 6.37 10.01
C LEU A 194 1.39 4.87 10.27
N ALA A 195 1.14 4.02 9.27
CA ALA A 195 1.49 2.60 9.36
C ALA A 195 3.01 2.42 9.53
N ALA A 196 3.83 3.18 8.79
CA ALA A 196 5.29 3.12 8.89
C ALA A 196 5.80 3.59 10.27
N VAL A 197 5.16 4.59 10.91
CA VAL A 197 5.52 4.98 12.29
C VAL A 197 5.32 3.81 13.26
N SER A 198 4.16 3.18 13.23
CA SER A 198 3.86 2.00 14.07
C SER A 198 4.83 0.84 13.80
N LEU A 199 5.09 0.56 12.53
CA LEU A 199 6.01 -0.51 12.10
C LEU A 199 7.47 -0.21 12.45
N CYS A 200 7.89 1.05 12.46
CA CYS A 200 9.23 1.44 12.89
C CYS A 200 9.48 1.07 14.36
N HIS A 201 8.50 1.30 15.22
CA HIS A 201 8.56 0.83 16.61
C HIS A 201 8.62 -0.70 16.71
N ALA A 202 7.80 -1.40 15.93
CA ALA A 202 7.78 -2.87 15.96
C ALA A 202 9.10 -3.50 15.48
N LEU A 203 9.78 -2.87 14.51
CA LEU A 203 11.01 -3.39 13.91
C LEU A 203 12.27 -2.93 14.63
N TYR A 204 12.32 -1.68 15.11
CA TYR A 204 13.55 -1.04 15.56
C TYR A 204 13.47 -0.50 17.00
N GLY A 205 12.29 -0.52 17.62
CA GLY A 205 12.09 -0.01 19.00
C GLY A 205 12.18 1.51 19.14
N ILE A 206 12.26 2.25 18.03
CA ILE A 206 12.35 3.72 18.01
C ILE A 206 11.30 4.35 17.09
N GLY A 207 10.96 5.61 17.34
CA GLY A 207 10.10 6.41 16.49
C GLY A 207 10.90 7.15 15.41
N PRO A 208 10.40 7.22 14.16
CA PRO A 208 10.99 8.04 13.11
C PRO A 208 10.70 9.53 13.31
N ILE A 209 11.43 10.40 12.62
CA ILE A 209 11.04 11.80 12.40
C ILE A 209 10.00 11.81 11.27
N VAL A 210 8.93 12.62 11.40
CA VAL A 210 7.86 12.68 10.39
C VAL A 210 7.69 14.09 9.87
N ALA A 211 7.63 14.25 8.54
CA ALA A 211 7.36 15.51 7.86
C ALA A 211 5.99 15.46 7.16
N ASP A 212 5.13 16.42 7.42
CA ASP A 212 3.88 16.65 6.69
C ASP A 212 3.51 18.14 6.75
N VAL A 213 2.91 18.69 5.67
CA VAL A 213 2.44 20.08 5.63
C VAL A 213 1.18 20.30 6.46
N ASP A 214 0.39 19.26 6.68
CA ASP A 214 -0.85 19.30 7.45
C ASP A 214 -0.59 19.12 8.94
N ALA A 215 -0.95 20.13 9.74
CA ALA A 215 -0.76 20.11 11.19
C ALA A 215 -1.52 18.97 11.89
N ALA A 216 -2.73 18.63 11.43
CA ALA A 216 -3.51 17.53 12.01
C ALA A 216 -2.88 16.17 11.72
N LYS A 217 -2.25 15.99 10.54
CA LYS A 217 -1.49 14.78 10.21
C LYS A 217 -0.20 14.69 11.03
N ARG A 218 0.50 15.83 11.26
CA ARG A 218 1.66 15.85 12.17
C ARG A 218 1.26 15.43 13.59
N GLN A 219 0.12 15.93 14.09
CA GLN A 219 -0.39 15.51 15.40
C GLN A 219 -0.69 14.01 15.46
N ALA A 220 -1.34 13.47 14.42
CA ALA A 220 -1.59 12.02 14.33
C ALA A 220 -0.29 11.19 14.29
N ALA A 221 0.78 11.72 13.70
CA ALA A 221 2.10 11.07 13.72
C ALA A 221 2.72 11.05 15.12
N VAL A 222 2.56 12.12 15.91
CA VAL A 222 2.97 12.15 17.33
C VAL A 222 2.23 11.07 18.12
N GLU A 223 0.90 10.99 17.95
CA GLU A 223 0.05 10.00 18.62
C GLU A 223 0.41 8.55 18.21
N ALA A 224 0.86 8.37 16.96
CA ALA A 224 1.34 7.09 16.46
C ALA A 224 2.75 6.72 16.98
N GLY A 225 3.48 7.68 17.59
CA GLY A 225 4.79 7.47 18.19
C GLY A 225 5.98 8.00 17.39
N ALA A 226 5.79 9.00 16.53
CA ALA A 226 6.90 9.72 15.91
C ALA A 226 7.79 10.38 17.00
N SER A 227 9.11 10.30 16.84
CA SER A 227 10.07 10.91 17.77
C SER A 227 10.08 12.45 17.65
N ALA A 228 9.81 12.96 16.47
CA ALA A 228 9.64 14.38 16.18
C ALA A 228 8.77 14.57 14.94
N VAL A 229 8.15 15.74 14.82
CA VAL A 229 7.40 16.14 13.62
C VAL A 229 7.86 17.50 13.13
N ILE A 230 7.83 17.70 11.81
CA ILE A 230 8.22 18.96 11.20
C ILE A 230 7.24 19.36 10.10
N ASP A 231 7.15 20.65 9.85
CA ASP A 231 6.50 21.22 8.68
C ASP A 231 7.55 21.43 7.58
N PRO A 232 7.54 20.68 6.47
CA PRO A 232 8.50 20.88 5.39
C PRO A 232 8.29 22.21 4.63
N ALA A 233 7.18 22.92 4.85
CA ALA A 233 6.92 24.24 4.29
C ALA A 233 7.59 25.37 5.12
N ASP A 234 8.01 25.10 6.36
CA ASP A 234 8.79 26.04 7.17
C ASP A 234 10.17 26.24 6.53
N PRO A 235 10.57 27.49 6.21
CA PRO A 235 11.87 27.79 5.62
C PRO A 235 13.07 27.30 6.44
N ASP A 236 12.93 27.23 7.76
CA ASP A 236 13.98 26.80 8.67
C ASP A 236 13.97 25.27 8.95
N ALA A 237 12.94 24.54 8.51
CA ALA A 237 12.79 23.11 8.77
C ALA A 237 14.04 22.30 8.40
N ARG A 238 14.57 22.53 7.20
CA ARG A 238 15.77 21.84 6.72
C ARG A 238 17.00 22.15 7.60
N LYS A 239 17.21 23.43 7.92
CA LYS A 239 18.35 23.89 8.74
C LYS A 239 18.27 23.28 10.15
N THR A 240 17.11 23.34 10.75
CA THR A 240 16.84 22.80 12.10
C THR A 240 17.10 21.29 12.14
N LEU A 241 16.59 20.52 11.16
CA LEU A 241 16.83 19.09 11.09
C LEU A 241 18.30 18.73 10.95
N LEU A 242 19.01 19.40 10.04
CA LEU A 242 20.44 19.16 9.83
C LEU A 242 21.26 19.51 11.09
N ALA A 243 20.92 20.59 11.80
CA ALA A 243 21.60 20.97 13.05
C ALA A 243 21.40 19.91 14.15
N ASN A 244 20.19 19.36 14.25
CA ASN A 244 19.83 18.42 15.32
C ASN A 244 20.29 16.97 15.05
N THR A 245 20.48 16.58 13.79
CA THR A 245 20.70 15.17 13.43
C THR A 245 21.97 14.93 12.63
N GLY A 246 22.62 15.98 12.13
CA GLY A 246 23.73 15.84 11.17
C GLY A 246 23.32 15.32 9.79
N GLY A 247 22.02 15.20 9.54
CA GLY A 247 21.41 14.69 8.33
C GLY A 247 20.86 13.27 8.45
N MET A 248 19.93 12.93 7.58
CA MET A 248 19.22 11.65 7.58
C MET A 248 20.05 10.56 6.92
N PHE A 249 20.06 9.37 7.52
CA PHE A 249 20.61 8.18 6.86
C PHE A 249 19.60 7.64 5.84
N SER A 250 18.34 7.60 6.21
CA SER A 250 17.27 7.20 5.29
C SER A 250 16.11 8.20 5.33
N ALA A 251 15.56 8.51 4.17
CA ALA A 251 14.30 9.24 4.02
C ALA A 251 13.33 8.39 3.19
N ILE A 252 12.13 8.14 3.70
CA ILE A 252 11.06 7.44 2.98
C ILE A 252 10.02 8.46 2.56
N ASP A 253 9.82 8.63 1.27
CA ASP A 253 8.83 9.54 0.70
C ASP A 253 7.56 8.77 0.32
N PHE A 254 6.53 8.84 1.16
CA PHE A 254 5.20 8.27 0.90
C PHE A 254 4.28 9.22 0.11
N VAL A 255 4.74 10.42 -0.21
CA VAL A 255 4.00 11.37 -1.07
C VAL A 255 4.34 11.11 -2.54
N GLY A 256 5.63 11.10 -2.89
CA GLY A 256 6.08 10.89 -4.26
C GLY A 256 5.78 12.07 -5.18
N ALA A 257 6.10 13.28 -4.73
CA ALA A 257 5.97 14.52 -5.49
C ALA A 257 7.32 15.23 -5.60
N ASP A 258 7.45 16.16 -6.56
CA ASP A 258 8.69 16.93 -6.80
C ASP A 258 9.27 17.52 -5.51
N LYS A 259 8.42 18.21 -4.75
CA LYS A 259 8.83 18.90 -3.52
C LYS A 259 9.20 17.93 -2.39
N SER A 260 8.45 16.85 -2.22
CA SER A 260 8.70 15.86 -1.16
C SER A 260 9.99 15.10 -1.41
N ALA A 261 10.21 14.64 -2.64
CA ALA A 261 11.44 13.96 -3.04
C ALA A 261 12.67 14.86 -2.94
N ALA A 262 12.57 16.12 -3.40
CA ALA A 262 13.64 17.11 -3.29
C ALA A 262 13.98 17.42 -1.82
N PHE A 263 12.95 17.57 -0.96
CA PHE A 263 13.13 17.79 0.47
C PHE A 263 13.87 16.61 1.10
N GLY A 264 13.43 15.39 0.88
CA GLY A 264 14.08 14.19 1.40
C GLY A 264 15.53 14.05 0.96
N LEU A 265 15.81 14.25 -0.34
CA LEU A 265 17.16 14.17 -0.90
C LEU A 265 18.08 15.24 -0.28
N SER A 266 17.58 16.46 -0.04
CA SER A 266 18.35 17.57 0.52
C SER A 266 18.82 17.33 1.95
N LEU A 267 18.13 16.48 2.68
CA LEU A 267 18.38 16.14 4.09
C LEU A 267 19.31 14.95 4.29
N LEU A 268 19.60 14.18 3.26
CA LEU A 268 20.46 13.01 3.39
C LEU A 268 21.89 13.44 3.78
N ARG A 269 22.51 12.67 4.67
CA ARG A 269 23.95 12.72 4.93
C ARG A 269 24.72 11.94 3.86
N LYS A 270 26.06 11.98 3.87
CA LYS A 270 26.89 11.11 3.02
C LYS A 270 26.56 9.64 3.29
N GLY A 271 26.43 8.86 2.21
CA GLY A 271 26.03 7.45 2.27
C GLY A 271 24.54 7.22 2.52
N GLY A 272 23.74 8.28 2.63
CA GLY A 272 22.30 8.18 2.87
C GLY A 272 21.49 7.75 1.65
N ARG A 273 20.21 7.43 1.86
CA ARG A 273 19.30 6.97 0.81
C ARG A 273 17.92 7.60 0.89
N LEU A 274 17.38 7.94 -0.28
CA LEU A 274 15.98 8.33 -0.47
C LEU A 274 15.20 7.13 -1.03
N LEU A 275 14.17 6.69 -0.30
CA LEU A 275 13.25 5.66 -0.76
C LEU A 275 11.96 6.33 -1.25
N VAL A 276 11.67 6.21 -2.54
CA VAL A 276 10.46 6.79 -3.16
C VAL A 276 9.40 5.71 -3.23
N VAL A 277 8.27 5.96 -2.58
CA VAL A 277 7.14 5.04 -2.43
C VAL A 277 5.86 5.64 -2.99
N GLY A 278 5.61 6.92 -2.70
CA GLY A 278 4.41 7.63 -3.13
C GLY A 278 4.32 7.77 -4.65
N LEU A 279 3.10 7.88 -5.15
CA LEU A 279 2.77 7.94 -6.58
C LEU A 279 1.96 9.21 -6.92
N PHE A 280 2.10 10.27 -6.11
CA PHE A 280 1.34 11.51 -6.35
C PHE A 280 1.62 12.09 -7.75
N GLY A 281 2.87 11.94 -8.21
CA GLY A 281 3.29 12.37 -9.54
C GLY A 281 4.29 13.51 -9.50
N GLY A 282 5.03 13.66 -10.59
CA GLY A 282 6.05 14.69 -10.72
C GLY A 282 7.40 14.14 -11.19
N SER A 283 8.42 15.01 -11.15
CA SER A 283 9.78 14.69 -11.58
C SER A 283 10.82 15.28 -10.63
N LEU A 284 11.93 14.61 -10.45
CA LEU A 284 13.05 15.05 -9.62
C LEU A 284 14.28 15.34 -10.48
N ALA A 285 14.67 16.60 -10.56
CA ALA A 285 15.93 16.99 -11.21
C ALA A 285 17.09 16.84 -10.22
N ILE A 286 18.15 16.12 -10.63
CA ILE A 286 19.32 15.86 -9.81
C ILE A 286 20.59 16.19 -10.60
N SER A 287 21.51 16.93 -9.96
CA SER A 287 22.88 17.07 -10.49
C SER A 287 23.61 15.74 -10.33
N LEU A 288 23.98 15.11 -11.44
CA LEU A 288 24.62 13.78 -11.43
C LEU A 288 25.87 13.70 -10.54
N PRO A 289 26.80 14.69 -10.50
CA PRO A 289 27.95 14.63 -9.61
C PRO A 289 27.59 14.55 -8.11
N THR A 290 26.42 15.01 -7.73
CA THR A 290 25.96 14.94 -6.33
C THR A 290 25.87 13.50 -5.82
N LEU A 291 25.46 12.56 -6.68
CA LEU A 291 25.30 11.17 -6.31
C LEU A 291 26.63 10.52 -5.88
N PRO A 292 27.69 10.48 -6.71
CA PRO A 292 28.96 9.88 -6.31
C PRO A 292 29.72 10.68 -5.25
N ILE A 293 29.71 12.03 -5.29
CA ILE A 293 30.43 12.85 -4.31
C ILE A 293 29.87 12.65 -2.89
N ARG A 294 28.56 12.47 -2.77
CA ARG A 294 27.90 12.22 -1.49
C ARG A 294 27.67 10.74 -1.19
N GLY A 295 27.86 9.84 -2.16
CA GLY A 295 27.56 8.43 -2.04
C GLY A 295 26.08 8.16 -1.72
N VAL A 296 25.17 9.05 -2.14
CA VAL A 296 23.73 8.89 -1.88
C VAL A 296 23.08 8.02 -2.95
N SER A 297 21.98 7.35 -2.56
CA SER A 297 21.19 6.52 -3.47
C SER A 297 19.72 6.93 -3.45
N ILE A 298 19.04 6.69 -4.58
CA ILE A 298 17.59 6.80 -4.70
C ILE A 298 17.05 5.43 -5.06
N VAL A 299 16.10 4.95 -4.28
CA VAL A 299 15.56 3.60 -4.37
C VAL A 299 14.04 3.66 -4.52
N GLY A 300 13.51 3.09 -5.60
CA GLY A 300 12.08 2.88 -5.76
C GLY A 300 11.60 1.71 -4.89
N VAL A 301 10.45 1.87 -4.24
CA VAL A 301 9.80 0.79 -3.48
C VAL A 301 8.44 0.51 -4.08
N TYR A 302 8.31 -0.65 -4.71
CA TYR A 302 7.04 -1.11 -5.26
C TYR A 302 6.48 -2.22 -4.37
N THR A 303 5.53 -1.85 -3.51
CA THR A 303 4.88 -2.75 -2.54
C THR A 303 5.90 -3.57 -1.71
N GLY A 304 5.63 -4.83 -1.45
CA GLY A 304 6.53 -5.77 -0.81
C GLY A 304 6.34 -7.18 -1.35
N THR A 305 7.21 -8.09 -0.95
CA THR A 305 7.21 -9.49 -1.35
C THR A 305 6.24 -10.32 -0.52
N LEU A 306 5.84 -11.49 -1.02
CA LEU A 306 5.01 -12.44 -0.26
C LEU A 306 5.70 -12.94 1.03
N PRO A 307 7.02 -13.21 1.07
CA PRO A 307 7.72 -13.46 2.34
C PRO A 307 7.63 -12.31 3.33
N GLU A 308 7.84 -11.05 2.89
CA GLU A 308 7.66 -9.87 3.75
C GLU A 308 6.23 -9.74 4.26
N PHE A 309 5.22 -10.08 3.43
CA PHE A 309 3.83 -10.06 3.85
C PHE A 309 3.56 -11.09 4.96
N ARG A 310 4.08 -12.28 4.85
CA ARG A 310 3.96 -13.30 5.92
C ARG A 310 4.63 -12.88 7.21
N GLU A 311 5.81 -12.26 7.13
CA GLU A 311 6.53 -11.71 8.29
C GLU A 311 5.73 -10.60 8.96
N LEU A 312 5.21 -9.65 8.17
CA LEU A 312 4.34 -8.57 8.67
C LEU A 312 3.09 -9.12 9.37
N MET A 313 2.41 -10.10 8.76
CA MET A 313 1.22 -10.71 9.33
C MET A 313 1.51 -11.44 10.64
N ALA A 314 2.66 -12.09 10.75
CA ALA A 314 3.09 -12.72 12.01
C ALA A 314 3.27 -11.66 13.11
N LEU A 315 4.00 -10.57 12.84
CA LEU A 315 4.18 -9.47 13.79
C LEU A 315 2.85 -8.83 14.21
N ALA A 316 1.93 -8.65 13.27
CA ALA A 316 0.62 -8.06 13.55
C ALA A 316 -0.23 -9.00 14.43
N ARG A 317 -0.25 -10.30 14.15
CA ARG A 317 -0.96 -11.32 14.96
C ARG A 317 -0.41 -11.44 16.37
N GLU A 318 0.87 -11.18 16.56
CA GLU A 318 1.52 -11.07 17.89
C GLU A 318 1.20 -9.76 18.63
N GLY A 319 0.41 -8.87 18.04
CA GLY A 319 0.03 -7.58 18.64
C GLY A 319 1.15 -6.52 18.60
N LYS A 320 2.22 -6.75 17.86
CA LYS A 320 3.36 -5.82 17.75
C LYS A 320 3.11 -4.63 16.83
N VAL A 321 2.11 -4.72 15.97
CA VAL A 321 1.76 -3.68 15.00
C VAL A 321 0.44 -3.04 15.39
N LYS A 322 0.43 -1.72 15.59
CA LYS A 322 -0.79 -0.96 15.87
C LYS A 322 -1.40 -0.47 14.54
N PRO A 323 -2.74 -0.53 14.37
CA PRO A 323 -3.39 0.02 13.21
C PRO A 323 -3.25 1.56 13.16
N ALA A 324 -3.09 2.11 11.96
CA ALA A 324 -3.43 3.51 11.73
C ALA A 324 -4.95 3.71 11.98
N PRO A 325 -5.44 4.93 12.19
CA PRO A 325 -6.87 5.17 12.29
C PRO A 325 -7.62 4.59 11.10
N ILE A 326 -8.69 3.81 11.36
CA ILE A 326 -9.51 3.16 10.34
C ILE A 326 -10.94 3.64 10.48
N GLU A 327 -11.50 4.15 9.38
CA GLU A 327 -12.92 4.43 9.20
C GLU A 327 -13.53 3.32 8.36
N THR A 328 -14.50 2.59 8.91
CA THR A 328 -15.24 1.58 8.16
C THR A 328 -16.48 2.18 7.51
N ARG A 329 -16.73 1.83 6.27
CA ARG A 329 -17.88 2.28 5.48
C ARG A 329 -18.55 1.11 4.76
N PRO A 330 -19.87 1.14 4.51
CA PRO A 330 -20.50 0.12 3.67
C PRO A 330 -19.91 0.05 2.25
N LEU A 331 -19.83 -1.13 1.66
CA LEU A 331 -19.35 -1.34 0.28
C LEU A 331 -20.07 -0.44 -0.74
N ALA A 332 -21.36 -0.15 -0.52
CA ALA A 332 -22.15 0.75 -1.36
C ALA A 332 -21.59 2.18 -1.47
N THR A 333 -20.70 2.58 -0.57
CA THR A 333 -20.05 3.89 -0.57
C THR A 333 -18.69 3.90 -1.28
N ALA A 334 -18.39 2.88 -2.09
CA ALA A 334 -17.08 2.75 -2.77
C ALA A 334 -16.72 4.00 -3.57
N GLN A 335 -17.64 4.53 -4.40
CA GLN A 335 -17.40 5.77 -5.16
C GLN A 335 -17.17 6.97 -4.23
N GLN A 336 -18.05 7.18 -3.24
CA GLN A 336 -17.91 8.29 -2.29
C GLN A 336 -16.58 8.22 -1.53
N SER A 337 -16.12 7.02 -1.21
CA SER A 337 -14.85 6.80 -0.52
C SER A 337 -13.64 7.16 -1.40
N LEU A 338 -13.70 6.89 -2.70
CA LEU A 338 -12.70 7.37 -3.65
C LEU A 338 -12.71 8.89 -3.77
N ASP A 339 -13.90 9.51 -3.82
CA ASP A 339 -14.04 10.97 -3.93
C ASP A 339 -13.51 11.69 -2.68
N ASP A 340 -13.76 11.13 -1.49
CA ASP A 340 -13.24 11.66 -0.23
C ASP A 340 -11.71 11.53 -0.13
N LEU A 341 -11.16 10.40 -0.61
CA LEU A 341 -9.72 10.18 -0.67
C LEU A 341 -9.06 11.17 -1.63
N ARG A 342 -9.63 11.36 -2.82
CA ARG A 342 -9.18 12.33 -3.85
C ARG A 342 -9.17 13.76 -3.30
N ALA A 343 -10.18 14.12 -2.53
CA ALA A 343 -10.31 15.44 -1.92
C ALA A 343 -9.47 15.65 -0.65
N GLY A 344 -8.69 14.65 -0.22
CA GLY A 344 -7.85 14.72 0.98
C GLY A 344 -8.62 14.76 2.30
N ARG A 345 -9.90 14.38 2.31
CA ARG A 345 -10.77 14.41 3.51
C ARG A 345 -10.58 13.21 4.45
N VAL A 346 -9.70 12.27 4.09
CA VAL A 346 -9.48 11.03 4.82
C VAL A 346 -8.35 11.19 5.83
N ARG A 347 -8.59 10.82 7.09
CA ARG A 347 -7.56 10.68 8.12
C ARG A 347 -7.30 9.19 8.37
N GLY A 348 -6.08 8.73 8.12
CA GLY A 348 -5.75 7.30 8.20
C GLY A 348 -6.25 6.52 6.99
N ARG A 349 -7.13 5.53 7.20
CA ARG A 349 -7.60 4.59 6.16
C ARG A 349 -9.12 4.49 6.12
N ILE A 350 -9.69 4.45 4.91
CA ILE A 350 -11.07 3.98 4.71
C ILE A 350 -11.02 2.49 4.38
N VAL A 351 -11.90 1.73 4.99
CA VAL A 351 -12.09 0.30 4.72
C VAL A 351 -13.57 0.03 4.47
N LEU A 352 -13.88 -0.46 3.28
CA LEU A 352 -15.22 -0.89 2.90
C LEU A 352 -15.54 -2.23 3.56
N THR A 353 -16.73 -2.35 4.12
CA THR A 353 -17.26 -3.58 4.73
C THR A 353 -18.49 -4.05 3.98
N VAL A 354 -18.70 -5.37 3.92
CA VAL A 354 -19.77 -6.04 3.16
C VAL A 354 -20.86 -6.54 4.11
#